data_956c651d571b9e93d5913f4d5c86ac5f
#
_entry.id   956c651d571b9e93d5913f4d5c86ac5f
#
_cell.length_a   1.000
_cell.length_b   1.000
_cell.length_c   1.000
_cell.angle_alpha   90.00
_cell.angle_beta   90.00
_cell.angle_gamma   90.00
#
_symmetry.space_group_name_H-M   'P 1'
#
loop_
_entity.id
_entity.type
_entity.pdbx_description
1 polymer ?
#
loop_
_entity_poly.entity_id
_entity_poly.type
_entity_poly.pdbx_seq_one_letter_code
_entity_poly.pdbx_strand_id
1 'polypeptide(L)'
;MNDVKDVTAKSIAEDWYSSFENDEKGKTEHNDVLKSLQGATILVYEFNCYSYEEDSFCLFRKNGKLFETYGTHCSCYGFEGQWNPVETSWEELLSRKYYGDETVQKAVANAYLLDSGVDTTWTQ
;
A
#
# COMPACT_ATOMS: atom_id res chain seq x y z
N MET A 1 0.61 -13.58 0.99
CA MET A 1 1.22 -12.27 1.29
C MET A 1 2.19 -11.92 0.17
N ASN A 2 2.11 -10.71 -0.34
CA ASN A 2 2.97 -10.28 -1.45
C ASN A 2 4.39 -9.99 -0.95
N ASP A 3 5.37 -10.42 -1.76
CA ASP A 3 6.76 -10.12 -1.47
C ASP A 3 7.08 -8.72 -2.03
N VAL A 4 7.37 -7.78 -1.14
CA VAL A 4 7.59 -6.39 -1.55
C VAL A 4 8.88 -6.17 -2.35
N LYS A 5 9.76 -7.16 -2.41
CA LYS A 5 10.97 -7.06 -3.24
C LYS A 5 10.66 -6.80 -4.71
N ASP A 6 9.57 -7.39 -5.19
CA ASP A 6 9.18 -7.28 -6.59
C ASP A 6 8.17 -6.18 -6.84
N VAL A 7 7.79 -5.44 -5.81
CA VAL A 7 6.84 -4.35 -5.92
C VAL A 7 7.59 -3.04 -6.17
N THR A 8 7.17 -2.33 -7.21
CA THR A 8 7.78 -1.04 -7.58
C THR A 8 6.71 0.04 -7.61
N ALA A 9 7.14 1.31 -7.60
CA ALA A 9 6.21 2.42 -7.74
C ALA A 9 5.38 2.28 -9.01
N LYS A 10 6.03 1.84 -10.12
CA LYS A 10 5.34 1.64 -11.38
C LYS A 10 4.28 0.54 -11.29
N SER A 11 4.60 -0.58 -10.63
CA SER A 11 3.63 -1.68 -10.51
C SER A 11 2.43 -1.27 -9.66
N ILE A 12 2.65 -0.48 -8.61
CA ILE A 12 1.56 0.01 -7.79
C ILE A 12 0.69 0.99 -8.59
N ALA A 13 1.32 1.91 -9.31
CA ALA A 13 0.57 2.87 -10.14
C ALA A 13 -0.27 2.16 -11.19
N GLU A 14 0.27 1.10 -11.79
CA GLU A 14 -0.47 0.31 -12.77
C GLU A 14 -1.63 -0.46 -12.15
N ASP A 15 -1.44 -1.02 -10.95
CA ASP A 15 -2.52 -1.73 -10.24
C ASP A 15 -3.68 -0.79 -9.93
N TRP A 16 -3.39 0.44 -9.59
CA TRP A 16 -4.43 1.40 -9.19
C TRP A 16 -5.05 2.11 -10.41
N TYR A 17 -4.26 2.44 -11.43
CA TYR A 17 -4.72 3.36 -12.48
C TYR A 17 -4.35 2.96 -13.92
N SER A 18 -4.05 1.70 -14.18
CA SER A 18 -3.63 1.28 -15.53
C SER A 18 -4.73 1.39 -16.58
N SER A 19 -5.98 1.35 -16.17
CA SER A 19 -7.10 1.39 -17.11
C SER A 19 -7.40 2.78 -17.66
N PHE A 20 -6.63 3.80 -17.26
CA PHE A 20 -6.94 5.19 -17.60
C PHE A 20 -5.94 5.80 -18.59
N GLU A 21 -5.35 5.00 -19.47
CA GLU A 21 -4.32 5.48 -20.41
C GLU A 21 -4.76 6.67 -21.25
N ASN A 22 -6.03 6.72 -21.63
CA ASN A 22 -6.57 7.78 -22.46
C ASN A 22 -7.36 8.85 -21.70
N ASP A 23 -7.31 8.80 -20.37
CA ASP A 23 -8.03 9.72 -19.52
C ASP A 23 -7.02 10.65 -18.82
N GLU A 24 -7.18 11.95 -19.01
CA GLU A 24 -6.29 12.95 -18.39
C GLU A 24 -6.28 12.83 -16.86
N LYS A 25 -7.45 12.61 -16.26
CA LYS A 25 -7.55 12.47 -14.81
C LYS A 25 -6.83 11.20 -14.34
N GLY A 26 -6.99 10.10 -15.07
CA GLY A 26 -6.32 8.85 -14.74
C GLY A 26 -4.82 8.96 -14.86
N LYS A 27 -4.33 9.67 -15.89
CA LYS A 27 -2.90 9.93 -16.05
C LYS A 27 -2.36 10.74 -14.88
N THR A 28 -3.09 11.75 -14.44
CA THR A 28 -2.69 12.58 -13.31
C THR A 28 -2.60 11.74 -12.04
N GLU A 29 -3.60 10.90 -11.80
CA GLU A 29 -3.61 10.03 -10.61
C GLU A 29 -2.48 9.00 -10.67
N HIS A 30 -2.22 8.43 -11.84
CA HIS A 30 -1.11 7.51 -12.04
C HIS A 30 0.22 8.20 -11.71
N ASN A 31 0.40 9.43 -12.19
CA ASN A 31 1.61 10.21 -11.89
C ASN A 31 1.72 10.59 -10.43
N ASP A 32 0.60 10.83 -9.75
CA ASP A 32 0.59 11.13 -8.33
C ASP A 32 1.12 9.96 -7.51
N VAL A 33 0.77 8.73 -7.90
CA VAL A 33 1.31 7.53 -7.26
C VAL A 33 2.83 7.49 -7.44
N LEU A 34 3.30 7.72 -8.66
CA LEU A 34 4.73 7.70 -8.94
C LEU A 34 5.49 8.76 -8.14
N LYS A 35 4.93 9.96 -8.04
CA LYS A 35 5.55 11.04 -7.27
C LYS A 35 5.59 10.72 -5.78
N SER A 36 4.49 10.18 -5.24
CA SER A 36 4.43 9.80 -3.82
C SER A 36 5.49 8.80 -3.46
N LEU A 37 5.76 7.86 -4.36
CA LEU A 37 6.67 6.75 -4.08
C LEU A 37 8.10 7.02 -4.54
N GLN A 38 8.35 8.16 -5.17
CA GLN A 38 9.71 8.51 -5.59
C GLN A 38 10.61 8.66 -4.37
N GLY A 39 11.68 7.88 -4.30
CA GLY A 39 12.59 7.91 -3.17
C GLY A 39 12.05 7.22 -1.92
N ALA A 40 10.91 6.57 -2.00
CA ALA A 40 10.30 5.87 -0.87
C ALA A 40 10.78 4.43 -0.80
N THR A 41 10.71 3.86 0.40
CA THR A 41 10.91 2.43 0.62
C THR A 41 9.55 1.83 0.91
N ILE A 42 9.11 0.90 0.07
CA ILE A 42 7.82 0.24 0.23
C ILE A 42 7.97 -0.85 1.27
N LEU A 43 7.19 -0.77 2.34
CA LEU A 43 7.26 -1.70 3.46
C LEU A 43 6.16 -2.76 3.41
N VAL A 44 4.97 -2.39 2.99
CA VAL A 44 3.84 -3.31 2.83
C VAL A 44 3.08 -2.91 1.58
N TYR A 45 2.72 -3.89 0.77
CA TYR A 45 1.79 -3.66 -0.33
C TYR A 45 0.92 -4.90 -0.48
N GLU A 46 -0.37 -4.74 -0.29
CA GLU A 46 -1.36 -5.79 -0.47
C GLU A 46 -2.38 -5.33 -1.49
N PHE A 47 -2.69 -6.19 -2.44
CA PHE A 47 -3.70 -5.95 -3.45
C PHE A 47 -4.56 -7.21 -3.52
N ASN A 48 -5.79 -7.11 -3.08
CA ASN A 48 -6.68 -8.24 -2.95
C ASN A 48 -7.84 -8.13 -3.94
N CYS A 49 -8.09 -9.22 -4.67
CA CYS A 49 -9.18 -9.31 -5.63
C CYS A 49 -10.20 -10.32 -5.13
N TYR A 50 -11.41 -9.86 -4.93
CA TYR A 50 -12.54 -10.71 -4.59
C TYR A 50 -13.48 -10.78 -5.80
N SER A 51 -14.57 -11.53 -5.70
CA SER A 51 -15.47 -11.72 -6.84
C SER A 51 -15.96 -10.41 -7.47
N TYR A 52 -16.25 -9.41 -6.66
CA TYR A 52 -16.81 -8.14 -7.13
C TYR A 52 -16.09 -6.92 -6.59
N GLU A 53 -15.05 -7.14 -5.79
CA GLU A 53 -14.36 -6.06 -5.10
C GLU A 53 -12.87 -6.23 -5.18
N GLU A 54 -12.17 -5.11 -5.18
CA GLU A 54 -10.71 -5.08 -5.01
C GLU A 54 -10.40 -4.11 -3.90
N ASP A 55 -9.40 -4.42 -3.09
CA ASP A 55 -8.86 -3.46 -2.14
C ASP A 55 -7.35 -3.47 -2.16
N SER A 56 -6.76 -2.37 -1.73
CA SER A 56 -5.32 -2.24 -1.73
C SER A 56 -4.86 -1.43 -0.53
N PHE A 57 -3.76 -1.86 0.06
CA PHE A 57 -3.11 -1.16 1.17
C PHE A 57 -1.64 -1.01 0.85
N CYS A 58 -1.12 0.21 1.01
CA CYS A 58 0.29 0.50 0.80
C CYS A 58 0.85 1.25 1.99
N LEU A 59 1.96 0.76 2.53
CA LEU A 59 2.70 1.41 3.60
C LEU A 59 4.12 1.65 3.09
N PHE A 60 4.58 2.89 3.18
CA PHE A 60 5.93 3.21 2.73
C PHE A 60 6.60 4.23 3.65
N ARG A 61 7.93 4.24 3.61
CA ARG A 61 8.74 5.22 4.31
C ARG A 61 9.35 6.19 3.31
N LYS A 62 9.24 7.47 3.60
CA LYS A 62 9.83 8.52 2.77
C LYS A 62 10.27 9.66 3.68
N ASN A 63 11.52 10.10 3.49
CA ASN A 63 12.09 11.19 4.30
C ASN A 63 12.02 10.92 5.80
N GLY A 64 12.21 9.66 6.20
CA GLY A 64 12.19 9.27 7.61
C GLY A 64 10.81 9.17 8.22
N LYS A 65 9.75 9.33 7.43
CA LYS A 65 8.37 9.28 7.92
C LYS A 65 7.62 8.13 7.29
N LEU A 66 6.64 7.61 8.02
CA LEU A 66 5.76 6.55 7.51
C LEU A 66 4.50 7.15 6.92
N PHE A 67 4.08 6.60 5.78
CA PHE A 67 2.84 6.98 5.11
C PHE A 67 2.05 5.74 4.75
N GLU A 68 0.74 5.83 4.87
CA GLU A 68 -0.15 4.75 4.47
C GLU A 68 -1.24 5.28 3.56
N THR A 69 -1.71 4.43 2.67
CA THR A 69 -2.87 4.73 1.84
C THR A 69 -3.66 3.44 1.62
N TYR A 70 -4.96 3.58 1.53
CA TYR A 70 -5.88 2.47 1.38
C TYR A 70 -6.93 2.83 0.35
N GLY A 71 -7.29 1.87 -0.49
CA GLY A 71 -8.35 2.06 -1.45
C GLY A 71 -9.17 0.81 -1.60
N THR A 72 -10.43 0.98 -1.98
CA THR A 72 -11.33 -0.13 -2.25
C THR A 72 -12.27 0.27 -3.37
N HIS A 73 -12.71 -0.72 -4.16
CA HIS A 73 -13.72 -0.46 -5.18
C HIS A 73 -14.48 -1.74 -5.51
N CYS A 74 -15.65 -1.57 -6.08
CA CYS A 74 -16.44 -2.66 -6.63
C CYS A 74 -16.31 -2.66 -8.15
N SER A 75 -17.00 -3.55 -8.83
CA SER A 75 -16.95 -3.65 -10.28
C SER A 75 -17.50 -2.42 -11.01
N CYS A 76 -18.20 -1.54 -10.29
CA CYS A 76 -18.83 -0.36 -10.89
C CYS A 76 -17.86 0.81 -11.12
N TYR A 77 -16.75 0.86 -10.40
CA TYR A 77 -15.77 1.93 -10.50
C TYR A 77 -14.41 1.41 -10.04
N GLY A 78 -13.36 2.21 -10.24
CA GLY A 78 -12.01 1.87 -9.84
C GLY A 78 -11.56 2.63 -8.60
N PHE A 79 -10.27 2.86 -8.50
CA PHE A 79 -9.67 3.55 -7.35
C PHE A 79 -9.60 5.07 -7.51
N GLU A 80 -10.38 5.65 -8.42
CA GLU A 80 -10.34 7.08 -8.70
C GLU A 80 -10.49 7.92 -7.44
N GLY A 81 -9.56 8.84 -7.25
CA GLY A 81 -9.56 9.77 -6.13
C GLY A 81 -9.17 9.16 -4.79
N GLN A 82 -8.75 7.91 -4.76
CA GLN A 82 -8.47 7.22 -3.48
C GLN A 82 -7.01 7.21 -3.07
N TRP A 83 -6.08 7.47 -3.99
CA TRP A 83 -4.67 7.53 -3.63
C TRP A 83 -4.41 8.80 -2.83
N ASN A 84 -4.27 8.65 -1.52
CA ASN A 84 -4.10 9.78 -0.63
C ASN A 84 -3.25 9.36 0.58
N PRO A 85 -1.92 9.26 0.40
CA PRO A 85 -1.06 8.87 1.50
C PRO A 85 -1.15 9.84 2.66
N VAL A 86 -1.27 9.32 3.87
CA VAL A 86 -1.31 10.11 5.09
C VAL A 86 -0.21 9.62 6.02
N GLU A 87 0.37 10.56 6.76
CA GLU A 87 1.42 10.22 7.71
C GLU A 87 0.85 9.38 8.83
N THR A 88 1.62 8.35 9.23
CA THR A 88 1.18 7.41 10.27
C THR A 88 2.38 7.04 11.16
N SER A 89 2.17 6.15 12.10
CA SER A 89 3.22 5.68 12.99
C SER A 89 3.03 4.19 13.23
N TRP A 90 4.11 3.53 13.68
CA TRP A 90 4.01 2.13 14.06
C TRP A 90 3.02 1.93 15.20
N GLU A 91 3.01 2.85 16.15
CA GLU A 91 2.07 2.77 17.27
C GLU A 91 0.63 2.71 16.77
N GLU A 92 0.27 3.58 15.85
CA GLU A 92 -1.07 3.58 15.29
C GLU A 92 -1.35 2.34 14.45
N LEU A 93 -0.41 1.97 13.59
CA LEU A 93 -0.57 0.81 12.72
C LEU A 93 -0.75 -0.49 13.51
N LEU A 94 0.02 -0.67 14.58
CA LEU A 94 -0.01 -1.90 15.37
C LEU A 94 -1.22 -1.96 16.29
N SER A 95 -1.75 -0.82 16.72
CA SER A 95 -2.92 -0.77 17.60
C SER A 95 -4.23 -0.89 16.83
N ARG A 96 -4.20 -0.68 15.53
CA ARG A 96 -5.38 -0.68 14.67
C ARG A 96 -5.78 -2.10 14.30
N LYS A 97 -7.08 -2.33 14.29
CA LYS A 97 -7.62 -3.58 13.78
C LYS A 97 -8.00 -3.36 12.32
N TYR A 98 -7.34 -4.07 11.41
CA TYR A 98 -7.62 -3.97 9.98
C TYR A 98 -8.86 -4.77 9.68
N TYR A 99 -9.93 -4.07 9.41
CA TYR A 99 -11.25 -4.62 9.26
C TYR A 99 -11.28 -5.72 8.20
N GLY A 100 -11.60 -6.94 8.64
CA GLY A 100 -11.77 -8.07 7.75
C GLY A 100 -10.50 -8.59 7.08
N ASP A 101 -9.32 -8.06 7.41
CA ASP A 101 -8.11 -8.45 6.69
C ASP A 101 -6.94 -8.77 7.61
N GLU A 102 -6.83 -10.04 7.97
CA GLU A 102 -5.71 -10.52 8.77
C GLU A 102 -4.39 -10.46 7.99
N THR A 103 -4.45 -10.52 6.66
CA THR A 103 -3.25 -10.50 5.82
C THR A 103 -2.52 -9.16 5.97
N VAL A 104 -3.24 -8.06 5.92
CA VAL A 104 -2.66 -6.74 6.11
C VAL A 104 -2.11 -6.61 7.52
N GLN A 105 -2.85 -7.07 8.52
CA GLN A 105 -2.42 -6.98 9.91
C GLN A 105 -1.11 -7.73 10.14
N LYS A 106 -0.99 -8.94 9.59
CA LYS A 106 0.23 -9.73 9.69
C LYS A 106 1.39 -9.09 8.93
N ALA A 107 1.12 -8.56 7.76
CA ALA A 107 2.15 -7.90 6.95
C ALA A 107 2.70 -6.66 7.66
N VAL A 108 1.83 -5.88 8.29
CA VAL A 108 2.24 -4.70 9.05
C VAL A 108 3.11 -5.10 10.25
N ALA A 109 2.69 -6.13 11.00
CA ALA A 109 3.46 -6.59 12.15
C ALA A 109 4.84 -7.10 11.73
N ASN A 110 4.90 -7.84 10.64
CA ASN A 110 6.17 -8.35 10.11
C ASN A 110 7.07 -7.21 9.63
N ALA A 111 6.51 -6.23 8.95
CA ALA A 111 7.26 -5.08 8.49
C ALA A 111 7.83 -4.27 9.67
N TYR A 112 7.07 -4.16 10.74
CA TYR A 112 7.55 -3.49 11.94
C TYR A 112 8.80 -4.17 12.50
N LEU A 113 8.78 -5.49 12.60
CA LEU A 113 9.92 -6.24 13.13
C LEU A 113 11.17 -6.04 12.27
N LEU A 114 11.02 -6.05 10.95
CA LEU A 114 12.13 -5.85 10.03
C LEU A 114 12.64 -4.40 10.06
N ASP A 115 11.74 -3.45 10.08
CA ASP A 115 12.08 -2.03 10.03
C ASP A 115 12.73 -1.55 11.33
N SER A 116 12.27 -2.06 12.47
CA SER A 116 12.79 -1.65 13.76
C SER A 116 14.15 -2.28 14.10
N GLY A 117 14.62 -3.19 13.27
CA GLY A 117 15.89 -3.86 13.53
C GLY A 117 15.81 -4.93 14.61
N VAL A 118 14.62 -5.33 14.98
CA VAL A 118 14.44 -6.41 15.95
C VAL A 118 14.92 -7.71 15.32
N ASP A 119 15.77 -8.46 16.06
CA ASP A 119 16.22 -9.76 15.58
C ASP A 119 15.07 -10.75 15.69
N THR A 120 14.61 -11.24 14.55
CA THR A 120 13.50 -12.18 14.48
C THR A 120 13.92 -13.63 14.50
N THR A 121 15.21 -13.92 14.51
CA THR A 121 15.69 -15.31 14.44
C THR A 121 15.28 -16.13 15.64
N TRP A 122 15.21 -15.52 16.79
CA TRP A 122 14.84 -16.21 18.03
C TRP A 122 13.34 -16.37 18.24
N THR A 123 12.55 -15.76 17.35
CA THR A 123 11.09 -15.90 17.40
C THR A 123 10.56 -17.02 16.52
N GLN A 124 11.44 -17.63 15.79
CA GLN A 124 11.09 -18.71 14.85
C GLN A 124 10.93 -20.04 15.55
#